data_5e6ee048ac6856fae90582bcc81383c8
#
_entry.id   5e6ee048ac6856fae90582bcc81383c8
#
_cell.length_a   1.000
_cell.length_b   1.000
_cell.length_c   1.000
_cell.angle_alpha   90.00
_cell.angle_beta   90.00
_cell.angle_gamma   90.00
#
_symmetry.space_group_name_H-M   'P 1'
#
loop_
_entity.id
_entity.type
_entity.pdbx_description
1 polymer ?
#
loop_
_entity_poly.entity_id
_entity_poly.type
_entity_poly.pdbx_seq_one_letter_code
_entity_poly.pdbx_strand_id
1 'polypeptide(L)'
;VNLKALVVLPLALLGLAACASTSETYPSRTATEQLLISRAADRAVEGLTLPIPAGSRVFVDDAYFRAENGPYAVSAIRNALSDAGYALAPNKGEADAVFELRAGALSLEQMRRVFGLPDMRVPINESFNVVSIPELSVYSRRDRIGVAEFSGFLYEPKTGAPLGAVMPMTGQFRIRSHKLLMIVAWGQQSVDPGERDPGDSWRQF
;
A
#
# COMPACT_ATOMS: atom_id res chain seq x y z
N VAL A 1 14.50 -29.23 -48.66
CA VAL A 1 13.90 -28.33 -47.66
C VAL A 1 13.29 -27.17 -48.41
N ASN A 2 11.94 -27.02 -48.36
CA ASN A 2 11.22 -25.99 -49.11
C ASN A 2 11.54 -24.61 -48.54
N LEU A 3 12.25 -23.78 -49.29
CA LEU A 3 12.64 -22.43 -48.95
C LEU A 3 11.42 -21.55 -48.54
N LYS A 4 10.24 -21.87 -49.11
CA LYS A 4 8.96 -21.22 -48.75
C LYS A 4 8.50 -21.55 -47.33
N ALA A 5 8.76 -22.76 -46.82
CA ALA A 5 8.42 -23.13 -45.44
C ALA A 5 9.32 -22.44 -44.41
N LEU A 6 10.58 -22.17 -44.78
CA LEU A 6 11.55 -21.49 -43.89
C LEU A 6 11.23 -20.00 -43.66
N VAL A 7 10.48 -19.37 -44.56
CA VAL A 7 10.08 -17.96 -44.46
C VAL A 7 8.68 -17.82 -43.83
N VAL A 8 7.78 -18.77 -44.11
CA VAL A 8 6.39 -18.70 -43.60
C VAL A 8 6.29 -19.03 -42.11
N LEU A 9 7.15 -19.90 -41.59
CA LEU A 9 7.13 -20.30 -40.18
C LEU A 9 7.47 -19.15 -39.22
N PRO A 10 8.55 -18.35 -39.43
CA PRO A 10 8.83 -17.21 -38.57
C PRO A 10 7.80 -16.07 -38.73
N LEU A 11 7.21 -15.90 -39.93
CA LEU A 11 6.17 -14.89 -40.15
C LEU A 11 4.86 -15.25 -39.44
N ALA A 12 4.51 -16.53 -39.33
CA ALA A 12 3.38 -17.01 -38.57
C ALA A 12 3.59 -16.87 -37.04
N LEU A 13 4.83 -17.04 -36.55
CA LEU A 13 5.20 -16.87 -35.16
C LEU A 13 5.17 -15.37 -34.72
N LEU A 14 5.46 -14.43 -35.62
CA LEU A 14 5.35 -13.00 -35.36
C LEU A 14 3.86 -12.55 -35.25
N GLY A 15 2.95 -13.24 -35.91
CA GLY A 15 1.51 -12.92 -35.83
C GLY A 15 0.82 -13.33 -34.52
N LEU A 16 1.42 -14.24 -33.73
CA LEU A 16 0.86 -14.69 -32.46
C LEU A 16 1.22 -13.79 -31.26
N ALA A 17 2.13 -12.84 -31.44
CA ALA A 17 2.55 -11.93 -30.36
C ALA A 17 1.64 -10.69 -30.18
N ALA A 18 0.55 -10.57 -30.93
CA ALA A 18 -0.25 -9.34 -31.04
C ALA A 18 -1.53 -9.32 -30.20
N CYS A 19 -1.70 -10.20 -29.22
CA CYS A 19 -2.84 -10.13 -28.29
C CYS A 19 -2.39 -9.54 -26.95
N ALA A 20 -2.09 -8.24 -26.91
CA ALA A 20 -2.00 -7.49 -25.66
C ALA A 20 -3.38 -6.87 -25.37
N SER A 21 -4.14 -7.42 -24.44
CA SER A 21 -5.30 -6.76 -23.89
C SER A 21 -4.83 -5.79 -22.80
N THR A 22 -4.94 -4.49 -23.07
CA THR A 22 -4.75 -3.45 -22.05
C THR A 22 -6.11 -3.11 -21.46
N SER A 23 -6.30 -3.40 -20.18
CA SER A 23 -7.42 -2.85 -19.41
C SER A 23 -6.95 -1.57 -18.76
N GLU A 24 -7.47 -0.43 -19.21
CA GLU A 24 -7.05 0.89 -18.76
C GLU A 24 -8.11 1.50 -17.86
N THR A 25 -7.91 1.39 -16.56
CA THR A 25 -8.47 2.31 -15.57
C THR A 25 -7.32 3.11 -14.98
N TYR A 26 -7.41 4.44 -14.98
CA TYR A 26 -6.40 5.33 -14.40
C TYR A 26 -6.88 5.89 -13.05
N PRO A 27 -7.01 5.08 -11.99
CA PRO A 27 -7.19 5.64 -10.66
C PRO A 27 -5.90 6.36 -10.25
N SER A 28 -6.00 7.33 -9.36
CA SER A 28 -4.84 8.04 -8.80
C SER A 28 -3.80 7.08 -8.18
N ARG A 29 -4.25 5.90 -7.74
CA ARG A 29 -3.43 4.81 -7.23
C ARG A 29 -3.91 3.46 -7.75
N THR A 30 -2.97 2.57 -8.01
CA THR A 30 -3.28 1.19 -8.39
C THR A 30 -3.87 0.40 -7.21
N ALA A 31 -4.60 -0.68 -7.50
CA ALA A 31 -5.14 -1.56 -6.46
C ALA A 31 -4.06 -2.10 -5.51
N THR A 32 -2.88 -2.44 -6.06
CA THR A 32 -1.72 -2.90 -5.26
C THR A 32 -1.24 -1.81 -4.29
N GLU A 33 -1.19 -0.55 -4.71
CA GLU A 33 -0.78 0.56 -3.85
C GLU A 33 -1.79 0.81 -2.75
N GLN A 34 -3.08 0.78 -3.08
CA GLN A 34 -4.14 0.89 -2.09
C GLN A 34 -4.09 -0.23 -1.05
N LEU A 35 -3.89 -1.48 -1.51
CA LEU A 35 -3.77 -2.63 -0.63
C LEU A 35 -2.57 -2.52 0.32
N LEU A 36 -1.40 -2.09 -0.19
CA LEU A 36 -0.21 -1.92 0.63
C LEU A 36 -0.43 -0.91 1.76
N ILE A 37 -1.09 0.20 1.47
CA ILE A 37 -1.38 1.24 2.44
C ILE A 37 -2.42 0.76 3.46
N SER A 38 -3.49 0.09 3.01
CA SER A 38 -4.53 -0.46 3.89
C SER A 38 -3.95 -1.50 4.85
N ARG A 39 -3.14 -2.44 4.34
CA ARG A 39 -2.49 -3.46 5.18
C ARG A 39 -1.49 -2.87 6.17
N ALA A 40 -0.78 -1.82 5.79
CA ALA A 40 0.08 -1.09 6.71
C ALA A 40 -0.74 -0.42 7.82
N ALA A 41 -1.91 0.15 7.50
CA ALA A 41 -2.82 0.74 8.48
C ALA A 41 -3.39 -0.32 9.43
N ASP A 42 -3.82 -1.48 8.93
CA ASP A 42 -4.31 -2.59 9.75
C ASP A 42 -3.23 -3.05 10.74
N ARG A 43 -1.99 -3.22 10.27
CA ARG A 43 -0.85 -3.59 11.13
C ARG A 43 -0.47 -2.52 12.15
N ALA A 44 -0.64 -1.25 11.82
CA ALA A 44 -0.35 -0.17 12.74
C ALA A 44 -1.25 -0.21 13.99
N VAL A 45 -2.47 -0.71 13.85
CA VAL A 45 -3.45 -0.74 14.94
C VAL A 45 -3.52 -2.08 15.67
N GLU A 46 -2.71 -3.07 15.26
CA GLU A 46 -2.62 -4.35 15.95
C GLU A 46 -2.19 -4.17 17.41
N GLY A 47 -2.97 -4.72 18.32
CA GLY A 47 -2.70 -4.61 19.75
C GLY A 47 -2.90 -3.22 20.35
N LEU A 48 -3.61 -2.32 19.66
CA LEU A 48 -3.95 -1.00 20.18
C LEU A 48 -4.72 -1.13 21.51
N THR A 49 -4.15 -0.52 22.55
CA THR A 49 -4.77 -0.40 23.86
C THR A 49 -4.67 1.03 24.36
N LEU A 50 -5.69 1.46 25.11
CA LEU A 50 -5.70 2.78 25.73
C LEU A 50 -5.48 2.66 27.24
N PRO A 51 -4.86 3.66 27.89
CA PRO A 51 -4.60 3.66 29.33
C PRO A 51 -5.86 4.01 30.15
N ILE A 52 -7.01 3.42 29.79
CA ILE A 52 -8.31 3.57 30.47
C ILE A 52 -8.97 2.19 30.60
N PRO A 53 -9.93 2.00 31.52
CA PRO A 53 -10.61 0.74 31.71
C PRO A 53 -11.33 0.24 30.45
N ALA A 54 -11.30 -1.07 30.21
CA ALA A 54 -12.14 -1.70 29.19
C ALA A 54 -13.63 -1.40 29.44
N GLY A 55 -14.41 -1.25 28.38
CA GLY A 55 -15.81 -0.84 28.45
C GLY A 55 -16.02 0.68 28.51
N SER A 56 -14.97 1.50 28.69
CA SER A 56 -15.08 2.95 28.58
C SER A 56 -15.56 3.38 27.20
N ARG A 57 -16.38 4.43 27.16
CA ARG A 57 -16.87 5.02 25.89
C ARG A 57 -15.84 6.00 25.35
N VAL A 58 -15.32 5.70 24.16
CA VAL A 58 -14.28 6.49 23.52
C VAL A 58 -14.85 7.20 22.29
N PHE A 59 -14.74 8.50 22.22
CA PHE A 59 -14.95 9.28 21.00
C PHE A 59 -13.62 9.40 20.25
N VAL A 60 -13.59 8.92 19.02
CA VAL A 60 -12.41 9.06 18.13
C VAL A 60 -12.54 10.36 17.38
N ASP A 61 -11.67 11.31 17.70
CA ASP A 61 -11.62 12.62 17.05
C ASP A 61 -10.58 12.60 15.92
N ASP A 62 -11.06 12.59 14.70
CA ASP A 62 -10.26 12.53 13.47
C ASP A 62 -10.13 13.89 12.76
N ALA A 63 -10.52 14.99 13.40
CA ALA A 63 -10.51 16.33 12.80
C ALA A 63 -9.13 16.74 12.26
N TYR A 64 -8.07 16.29 12.90
CA TYR A 64 -6.68 16.55 12.52
C TYR A 64 -6.01 15.38 11.77
N PHE A 65 -6.75 14.30 11.49
CA PHE A 65 -6.23 13.15 10.77
C PHE A 65 -6.30 13.38 9.27
N ARG A 66 -5.28 14.02 8.71
CA ARG A 66 -5.22 14.40 7.29
C ARG A 66 -4.29 13.48 6.50
N ALA A 67 -4.86 12.51 5.80
CA ALA A 67 -4.16 11.60 4.91
C ALA A 67 -5.07 11.17 3.76
N GLU A 68 -4.51 10.84 2.61
CA GLU A 68 -5.28 10.46 1.40
C GLU A 68 -6.18 9.23 1.66
N ASN A 69 -5.67 8.21 2.36
CA ASN A 69 -6.44 7.03 2.79
C ASN A 69 -6.91 7.14 4.26
N GLY A 70 -7.05 8.36 4.77
CA GLY A 70 -7.43 8.65 6.15
C GLY A 70 -8.70 7.95 6.61
N PRO A 71 -9.81 7.99 5.85
CA PRO A 71 -11.06 7.33 6.26
C PRO A 71 -10.91 5.83 6.53
N TYR A 72 -10.09 5.12 5.73
CA TYR A 72 -9.82 3.70 5.99
C TYR A 72 -9.06 3.50 7.30
N ALA A 73 -7.99 4.26 7.52
CA ALA A 73 -7.16 4.16 8.72
C ALA A 73 -7.96 4.50 10.00
N VAL A 74 -8.81 5.54 9.96
CA VAL A 74 -9.71 5.88 11.07
C VAL A 74 -10.70 4.73 11.35
N SER A 75 -11.22 4.11 10.29
CA SER A 75 -12.09 2.93 10.44
C SER A 75 -11.35 1.74 11.07
N ALA A 76 -10.09 1.48 10.66
CA ALA A 76 -9.26 0.43 11.25
C ALA A 76 -8.97 0.69 12.74
N ILE A 77 -8.67 1.93 13.12
CA ILE A 77 -8.49 2.34 14.52
C ILE A 77 -9.78 2.09 15.33
N ARG A 78 -10.93 2.50 14.79
CA ARG A 78 -12.23 2.28 15.47
C ARG A 78 -12.53 0.81 15.65
N ASN A 79 -12.24 -0.02 14.66
CA ASN A 79 -12.38 -1.46 14.75
C ASN A 79 -11.45 -2.03 15.84
N ALA A 80 -10.17 -1.67 15.84
CA ALA A 80 -9.21 -2.12 16.84
C ALA A 80 -9.62 -1.74 18.27
N LEU A 81 -10.16 -0.54 18.48
CA LEU A 81 -10.70 -0.12 19.78
C LEU A 81 -11.91 -0.97 20.19
N SER A 82 -12.80 -1.28 19.26
CA SER A 82 -13.95 -2.15 19.52
C SER A 82 -13.49 -3.57 19.89
N ASP A 83 -12.52 -4.12 19.16
CA ASP A 83 -11.93 -5.44 19.41
C ASP A 83 -11.22 -5.50 20.77
N ALA A 84 -10.61 -4.37 21.19
CA ALA A 84 -10.00 -4.22 22.51
C ALA A 84 -11.01 -4.01 23.66
N GLY A 85 -12.32 -4.00 23.34
CA GLY A 85 -13.41 -3.94 24.31
C GLY A 85 -13.83 -2.53 24.73
N TYR A 86 -13.45 -1.49 23.96
CA TYR A 86 -13.96 -0.12 24.19
C TYR A 86 -15.27 0.11 23.43
N ALA A 87 -16.19 0.85 24.05
CA ALA A 87 -17.42 1.27 23.39
C ALA A 87 -17.18 2.57 22.60
N LEU A 88 -17.57 2.62 21.33
CA LEU A 88 -17.42 3.82 20.51
C LEU A 88 -18.54 4.81 20.80
N ALA A 89 -18.19 6.01 21.29
CA ALA A 89 -19.15 7.08 21.51
C ALA A 89 -19.48 7.80 20.19
N PRO A 90 -20.75 8.19 19.94
CA PRO A 90 -21.17 8.89 18.74
C PRO A 90 -20.70 10.35 18.71
N ASN A 91 -20.48 10.95 19.86
CA ASN A 91 -20.05 12.35 20.02
C ASN A 91 -19.24 12.53 21.33
N LYS A 92 -18.55 13.68 21.44
CA LYS A 92 -17.73 14.02 22.62
C LYS A 92 -18.54 14.09 23.91
N GLY A 93 -19.79 14.53 23.84
CA GLY A 93 -20.65 14.72 25.04
C GLY A 93 -21.04 13.43 25.73
N GLU A 94 -21.05 12.32 25.00
CA GLU A 94 -21.41 10.98 25.50
C GLU A 94 -20.17 10.11 25.79
N ALA A 95 -18.98 10.63 25.55
CA ALA A 95 -17.73 9.91 25.75
C ALA A 95 -17.23 10.05 27.20
N ASP A 96 -16.59 9.00 27.69
CA ASP A 96 -15.81 9.02 28.91
C ASP A 96 -14.38 9.53 28.63
N ALA A 97 -13.91 9.30 27.38
CA ALA A 97 -12.62 9.79 26.90
C ALA A 97 -12.70 10.20 25.43
N VAL A 98 -11.91 11.19 25.04
CA VAL A 98 -11.68 11.59 23.65
C VAL A 98 -10.30 11.14 23.23
N PHE A 99 -10.22 10.38 22.16
CA PHE A 99 -8.99 9.98 21.52
C PHE A 99 -8.77 10.84 20.29
N GLU A 100 -7.97 11.88 20.39
CA GLU A 100 -7.61 12.75 19.27
C GLU A 100 -6.47 12.15 18.46
N LEU A 101 -6.72 11.98 17.16
CA LEU A 101 -5.83 11.31 16.24
C LEU A 101 -5.04 12.27 15.36
N ARG A 102 -3.82 11.87 15.04
CA ARG A 102 -2.96 12.52 14.04
C ARG A 102 -2.31 11.49 13.14
N ALA A 103 -2.30 11.74 11.83
CA ALA A 103 -1.54 10.96 10.87
C ALA A 103 -0.11 11.47 10.82
N GLY A 104 0.87 10.60 11.11
CA GLY A 104 2.28 10.86 10.89
C GLY A 104 2.66 10.49 9.45
N ALA A 105 2.42 9.24 9.06
CA ALA A 105 2.61 8.76 7.70
C ALA A 105 1.48 7.81 7.30
N LEU A 106 0.99 7.91 6.07
CA LEU A 106 0.10 6.94 5.45
C LEU A 106 0.38 6.97 3.95
N SER A 107 1.39 6.22 3.52
CA SER A 107 1.98 6.39 2.21
C SER A 107 2.60 5.10 1.67
N LEU A 108 3.01 5.16 0.40
CA LEU A 108 3.72 4.10 -0.27
C LEU A 108 5.16 4.55 -0.56
N GLU A 109 6.12 3.72 -0.18
CA GLU A 109 7.52 3.85 -0.57
C GLU A 109 7.85 2.82 -1.65
N GLN A 110 8.54 3.26 -2.71
CA GLN A 110 8.98 2.39 -3.79
C GLN A 110 10.49 2.51 -3.96
N MET A 111 11.17 1.37 -3.92
CA MET A 111 12.59 1.26 -4.20
C MET A 111 12.82 0.30 -5.36
N ARG A 112 13.56 0.73 -6.37
CA ARG A 112 13.95 -0.09 -7.51
C ARG A 112 15.45 -0.18 -7.58
N ARG A 113 15.97 -1.42 -7.73
CA ARG A 113 17.38 -1.70 -7.96
C ARG A 113 17.51 -2.44 -9.28
N VAL A 114 18.37 -1.95 -10.16
CA VAL A 114 18.56 -2.51 -11.50
C VAL A 114 20.04 -2.81 -11.68
N PHE A 115 20.35 -4.03 -12.13
CA PHE A 115 21.64 -4.41 -12.63
C PHE A 115 21.56 -4.54 -14.14
N GLY A 116 22.06 -3.52 -14.87
CA GLY A 116 21.91 -3.34 -16.30
C GLY A 116 21.63 -1.87 -16.65
N LEU A 117 20.98 -1.63 -17.78
CA LEU A 117 20.52 -0.31 -18.18
C LEU A 117 19.12 -0.06 -17.64
N PRO A 118 18.91 0.97 -16.81
CA PRO A 118 17.56 1.36 -16.40
C PRO A 118 16.77 1.92 -17.60
N ASP A 119 15.46 2.01 -17.46
CA ASP A 119 14.66 2.77 -18.40
C ASP A 119 15.10 4.25 -18.41
N MET A 120 15.35 4.77 -19.58
CA MET A 120 15.84 6.13 -19.75
C MET A 120 15.06 6.84 -20.86
N ARG A 121 14.84 8.13 -20.67
CA ARG A 121 14.32 9.04 -21.69
C ARG A 121 15.45 9.96 -22.14
N VAL A 122 15.88 9.78 -23.37
CA VAL A 122 16.98 10.56 -23.94
C VAL A 122 16.40 11.61 -24.88
N PRO A 123 16.57 12.91 -24.60
CA PRO A 123 16.22 13.95 -25.55
C PRO A 123 17.20 13.91 -26.73
N ILE A 124 16.67 13.86 -27.97
CA ILE A 124 17.52 13.77 -29.17
C ILE A 124 17.84 15.16 -29.72
N ASN A 125 16.93 16.12 -29.55
CA ASN A 125 17.10 17.48 -30.04
C ASN A 125 16.35 18.50 -29.19
N GLU A 126 16.60 19.79 -29.46
CA GLU A 126 15.94 20.92 -28.79
C GLU A 126 14.43 21.01 -29.05
N SER A 127 13.89 20.22 -29.99
CA SER A 127 12.48 20.19 -30.36
C SER A 127 11.65 19.16 -29.59
N PHE A 128 12.09 18.74 -28.40
CA PHE A 128 11.36 17.84 -27.49
C PHE A 128 11.11 16.41 -28.02
N ASN A 129 11.84 15.96 -29.04
CA ASN A 129 11.79 14.54 -29.40
C ASN A 129 12.56 13.71 -28.35
N VAL A 130 11.82 12.86 -27.63
CA VAL A 130 12.36 12.00 -26.58
C VAL A 130 12.28 10.56 -27.05
N VAL A 131 13.43 9.87 -27.06
CA VAL A 131 13.47 8.42 -27.27
C VAL A 131 13.46 7.74 -25.90
N SER A 132 12.49 6.85 -25.72
CA SER A 132 12.41 6.00 -24.55
C SER A 132 13.22 4.72 -24.80
N ILE A 133 14.31 4.54 -24.05
CA ILE A 133 15.07 3.29 -24.04
C ILE A 133 14.45 2.43 -22.94
N PRO A 134 13.89 1.24 -23.25
CA PRO A 134 13.33 0.35 -22.25
C PRO A 134 14.43 -0.18 -21.33
N GLU A 135 14.03 -0.64 -20.14
CA GLU A 135 14.96 -1.31 -19.23
C GLU A 135 15.57 -2.55 -19.88
N LEU A 136 16.89 -2.60 -19.95
CA LEU A 136 17.67 -3.75 -20.36
C LEU A 136 18.46 -4.27 -19.15
N SER A 137 17.77 -5.02 -18.28
CA SER A 137 18.36 -5.51 -17.04
C SER A 137 18.61 -7.01 -17.08
N VAL A 138 19.78 -7.41 -16.61
CA VAL A 138 20.09 -8.79 -16.29
C VAL A 138 19.30 -9.22 -15.04
N TYR A 139 19.23 -8.29 -14.07
CA TYR A 139 18.45 -8.49 -12.86
C TYR A 139 17.85 -7.17 -12.40
N SER A 140 16.57 -7.20 -12.01
CA SER A 140 15.97 -6.06 -11.30
C SER A 140 15.14 -6.53 -10.11
N ARG A 141 15.15 -5.70 -9.07
CA ARG A 141 14.36 -5.89 -7.86
C ARG A 141 13.56 -4.62 -7.60
N ARG A 142 12.28 -4.80 -7.33
CA ARG A 142 11.38 -3.73 -6.91
C ARG A 142 10.78 -4.07 -5.55
N ASP A 143 11.05 -3.23 -4.57
CA ASP A 143 10.42 -3.25 -3.26
C ASP A 143 9.33 -2.15 -3.23
N ARG A 144 8.13 -2.51 -2.81
CA ARG A 144 7.03 -1.58 -2.53
C ARG A 144 6.61 -1.79 -1.10
N ILE A 145 6.56 -0.72 -0.31
CA ILE A 145 6.31 -0.76 1.11
C ILE A 145 5.21 0.23 1.43
N GLY A 146 4.06 -0.27 1.90
CA GLY A 146 3.08 0.56 2.57
C GLY A 146 3.59 0.89 3.97
N VAL A 147 3.53 2.15 4.35
CA VAL A 147 3.94 2.65 5.66
C VAL A 147 2.78 3.39 6.29
N ALA A 148 2.44 3.02 7.51
CA ALA A 148 1.48 3.73 8.33
C ALA A 148 2.10 4.07 9.68
N GLU A 149 1.95 5.33 10.08
CA GLU A 149 2.34 5.82 11.40
C GLU A 149 1.25 6.78 11.88
N PHE A 150 0.66 6.45 13.01
CA PHE A 150 -0.38 7.24 13.63
C PHE A 150 0.03 7.58 15.05
N SER A 151 -0.41 8.70 15.55
CA SER A 151 -0.26 9.10 16.94
C SER A 151 -1.55 9.73 17.44
N GLY A 152 -1.67 9.81 18.72
CA GLY A 152 -2.81 10.47 19.34
C GLY A 152 -2.59 10.68 20.83
N PHE A 153 -3.51 11.38 21.44
CA PHE A 153 -3.54 11.58 22.88
C PHE A 153 -4.96 11.45 23.40
N LEU A 154 -5.05 11.09 24.67
CA LEU A 154 -6.31 10.81 25.34
C LEU A 154 -6.59 11.87 26.39
N TYR A 155 -7.80 12.41 26.40
CA TYR A 155 -8.22 13.39 27.39
C TYR A 155 -9.68 13.24 27.81
N GLU A 156 -10.00 13.72 28.98
CA GLU A 156 -11.38 13.79 29.50
C GLU A 156 -12.17 14.90 28.78
N PRO A 157 -13.35 14.63 28.20
CA PRO A 157 -14.06 15.60 27.37
C PRO A 157 -14.57 16.84 28.15
N LYS A 158 -14.82 16.73 29.45
CA LYS A 158 -15.37 17.83 30.26
C LYS A 158 -14.30 18.79 30.77
N THR A 159 -13.17 18.27 31.18
CA THR A 159 -12.11 19.06 31.84
C THR A 159 -10.92 19.32 30.93
N GLY A 160 -10.77 18.53 29.83
CA GLY A 160 -9.58 18.53 29.01
C GLY A 160 -8.36 17.89 29.68
N ALA A 161 -8.53 17.28 30.86
CA ALA A 161 -7.43 16.64 31.58
C ALA A 161 -6.87 15.44 30.82
N PRO A 162 -5.54 15.30 30.71
CA PRO A 162 -4.94 14.15 30.05
C PRO A 162 -5.23 12.85 30.83
N LEU A 163 -5.62 11.79 30.13
CA LEU A 163 -5.93 10.48 30.72
C LEU A 163 -4.77 9.48 30.58
N GLY A 164 -3.72 9.85 29.87
CA GLY A 164 -2.52 9.05 29.71
C GLY A 164 -1.92 9.16 28.32
N ALA A 165 -0.72 8.59 28.15
CA ALA A 165 -0.02 8.55 26.88
C ALA A 165 -0.46 7.33 26.07
N VAL A 166 -0.68 7.54 24.78
CA VAL A 166 -0.90 6.46 23.81
C VAL A 166 0.38 6.27 23.01
N MET A 167 0.86 5.04 22.91
CA MET A 167 2.06 4.74 22.13
C MET A 167 1.80 5.00 20.64
N PRO A 168 2.80 5.47 19.87
CA PRO A 168 2.68 5.58 18.42
C PRO A 168 2.33 4.23 17.81
N MET A 169 1.37 4.23 16.90
CA MET A 169 0.92 3.08 16.15
C MET A 169 1.69 3.04 14.83
N THR A 170 2.49 2.02 14.61
CA THR A 170 3.32 1.89 13.40
C THR A 170 3.07 0.55 12.72
N GLY A 171 2.93 0.57 11.39
CA GLY A 171 2.73 -0.64 10.60
C GLY A 171 3.37 -0.53 9.23
N GLN A 172 3.83 -1.66 8.71
CA GLN A 172 4.42 -1.76 7.38
C GLN A 172 3.97 -3.04 6.70
N PHE A 173 3.68 -2.93 5.41
CA PHE A 173 3.41 -4.08 4.57
C PHE A 173 4.22 -3.99 3.28
N ARG A 174 4.93 -5.08 2.92
CA ARG A 174 5.90 -5.08 1.82
C ARG A 174 5.56 -6.11 0.76
N ILE A 175 5.65 -5.69 -0.50
CA ILE A 175 5.69 -6.58 -1.65
C ILE A 175 7.04 -6.40 -2.35
N ARG A 176 7.73 -7.51 -2.55
CA ARG A 176 9.00 -7.57 -3.26
C ARG A 176 8.84 -8.35 -4.54
N SER A 177 9.28 -7.80 -5.65
CA SER A 177 9.29 -8.47 -6.94
C SER A 177 10.69 -8.46 -7.54
N HIS A 178 11.02 -9.55 -8.19
CA HIS A 178 12.29 -9.78 -8.86
C HIS A 178 12.04 -10.07 -10.33
N LYS A 179 12.98 -9.68 -11.17
CA LYS A 179 12.96 -10.02 -12.59
C LYS A 179 14.39 -10.37 -13.03
N LEU A 180 14.53 -11.48 -13.74
CA LEU A 180 15.80 -11.97 -14.29
C LEU A 180 15.71 -12.01 -15.80
N LEU A 181 16.73 -11.48 -16.49
CA LEU A 181 16.83 -11.45 -17.96
C LEU A 181 15.57 -10.93 -18.65
N MET A 182 14.83 -10.03 -17.98
CA MET A 182 13.57 -9.43 -18.46
C MET A 182 12.40 -10.45 -18.69
N ILE A 183 12.64 -11.75 -18.54
CA ILE A 183 11.70 -12.81 -18.91
C ILE A 183 11.13 -13.50 -17.67
N VAL A 184 11.97 -13.83 -16.69
CA VAL A 184 11.56 -14.58 -15.51
C VAL A 184 11.25 -13.59 -14.38
N ALA A 185 10.00 -13.57 -13.92
CA ALA A 185 9.59 -12.72 -12.80
C ALA A 185 9.05 -13.57 -11.65
N TRP A 186 9.39 -13.21 -10.42
CA TRP A 186 8.84 -13.82 -9.20
C TRP A 186 8.74 -12.77 -8.10
N GLY A 187 7.91 -13.04 -7.09
CA GLY A 187 7.71 -12.08 -6.02
C GLY A 187 7.47 -12.74 -4.67
N GLN A 188 7.62 -11.94 -3.64
CA GLN A 188 7.33 -12.28 -2.25
C GLN A 188 6.49 -11.17 -1.63
N GLN A 189 5.53 -11.57 -0.82
CA GLN A 189 4.68 -10.68 -0.05
C GLN A 189 4.95 -10.92 1.43
N SER A 190 4.86 -9.87 2.22
CA SER A 190 4.94 -9.93 3.67
C SER A 190 3.57 -10.35 4.21
N VAL A 191 3.33 -11.65 4.33
CA VAL A 191 2.11 -12.22 4.91
C VAL A 191 2.46 -12.75 6.28
N ASP A 192 1.66 -12.44 7.28
CA ASP A 192 1.86 -12.98 8.62
C ASP A 192 1.38 -14.43 8.71
N PRO A 193 1.99 -15.25 9.59
CA PRO A 193 1.55 -16.61 9.81
C PRO A 193 0.05 -16.65 10.22
N GLY A 194 -0.79 -17.27 9.40
CA GLY A 194 -2.23 -17.36 9.62
C GLY A 194 -3.07 -16.31 8.86
N GLU A 195 -2.48 -15.28 8.29
CA GLU A 195 -3.17 -14.39 7.39
C GLU A 195 -3.45 -15.12 6.06
N ARG A 196 -4.71 -15.11 5.61
CA ARG A 196 -5.02 -15.62 4.27
C ARG A 196 -4.36 -14.69 3.25
N ASP A 197 -3.44 -15.24 2.45
CA ASP A 197 -2.99 -14.56 1.25
C ASP A 197 -4.26 -14.19 0.44
N PRO A 198 -4.46 -12.91 0.09
CA PRO A 198 -5.63 -12.49 -0.70
C PRO A 198 -5.70 -13.13 -2.09
N GLY A 199 -5.02 -14.24 -2.26
CA GLY A 199 -5.05 -15.11 -3.42
C GLY A 199 -4.42 -14.49 -4.66
N ASP A 200 -3.85 -15.33 -5.51
CA ASP A 200 -3.21 -14.90 -6.76
C ASP A 200 -4.20 -14.37 -7.82
N SER A 201 -5.49 -14.29 -7.51
CA SER A 201 -6.53 -14.00 -8.50
C SER A 201 -6.41 -12.63 -9.19
N TRP A 202 -5.81 -11.65 -8.52
CA TRP A 202 -5.57 -10.30 -9.09
C TRP A 202 -4.12 -10.05 -9.50
N ARG A 203 -3.21 -11.03 -9.25
CA ARG A 203 -1.79 -10.96 -9.65
C ARG A 203 -1.53 -11.49 -11.06
N GLN A 204 -2.53 -12.06 -11.71
CA GLN A 204 -2.41 -12.69 -13.03
C GLN A 204 -2.57 -11.70 -14.20
N PHE A 205 -2.56 -10.38 -13.92
CA PHE A 205 -2.66 -9.34 -14.93
C PHE A 205 -1.39 -8.51 -15.03
#